data_c81b68f2c0ef853ec601f2da62d06108
#
_entry.id   c81b68f2c0ef853ec601f2da62d06108
#
_cell.length_a   1.000
_cell.length_b   1.000
_cell.length_c   1.000
_cell.angle_alpha   90.00
_cell.angle_beta   90.00
_cell.angle_gamma   90.00
#
_symmetry.space_group_name_H-M   'P 1'
#
loop_
_entity.id
_entity.type
_entity.pdbx_description
1 polymer ?
#
loop_
_entity_poly.entity_id
_entity_poly.type
_entity_poly.pdbx_seq_one_letter_code
_entity_poly.pdbx_strand_id
1 'polypeptide(L)'
;MKLTKKLLAMALAGVMLLTILTGCSGGKTGDRLVEEYMATFISENSVDTPITHDVPEIKTVADMFETSWLKADGSWNITSGNNSNDPKYKALKDIFASYKDSCTVTLVAFKVDSTQSELDQAMRVMMSSFYSGLPVYSSGGKTTAVKCATRLVTRENKSYRIAVIIYDHHAAG
;
A
#
# COMPACT_ATOMS: atom_id res chain seq x y z
N MET A 1 27.65 14.54 -10.98
CA MET A 1 26.72 14.07 -12.00
C MET A 1 25.57 13.14 -11.54
N LYS A 2 25.58 12.61 -10.31
CA LYS A 2 24.47 11.75 -9.82
C LYS A 2 23.29 12.53 -9.21
N LEU A 3 23.54 13.73 -8.68
CA LEU A 3 22.50 14.57 -8.05
C LEU A 3 21.56 15.22 -9.05
N THR A 4 22.09 15.66 -10.18
CA THR A 4 21.30 16.31 -11.25
C THR A 4 20.33 15.32 -11.93
N LYS A 5 20.68 14.04 -12.04
CA LYS A 5 19.77 13.00 -12.57
C LYS A 5 18.60 12.72 -11.64
N LYS A 6 18.82 12.75 -10.31
CA LYS A 6 17.75 12.57 -9.32
C LYS A 6 16.80 13.76 -9.25
N LEU A 7 17.32 14.99 -9.37
CA LEU A 7 16.49 16.19 -9.46
C LEU A 7 15.69 16.27 -10.76
N LEU A 8 16.25 15.80 -11.86
CA LEU A 8 15.54 15.75 -13.15
C LEU A 8 14.42 14.69 -13.12
N ALA A 9 14.64 13.55 -12.48
CA ALA A 9 13.62 12.52 -12.30
C ALA A 9 12.46 13.02 -11.42
N MET A 10 12.75 13.76 -10.34
CA MET A 10 11.70 14.38 -9.51
C MET A 10 10.91 15.45 -10.26
N ALA A 11 11.55 16.24 -11.11
CA ALA A 11 10.88 17.25 -11.94
C ALA A 11 10.01 16.61 -13.03
N LEU A 12 10.46 15.51 -13.64
CA LEU A 12 9.68 14.75 -14.63
C LEU A 12 8.48 14.04 -13.99
N ALA A 13 8.64 13.48 -12.80
CA ALA A 13 7.53 12.91 -12.03
C ALA A 13 6.45 13.97 -11.73
N GLY A 14 6.86 15.16 -11.33
CA GLY A 14 5.94 16.28 -11.10
C GLY A 14 5.16 16.70 -12.37
N VAL A 15 5.78 16.66 -13.56
CA VAL A 15 5.12 17.00 -14.82
C VAL A 15 4.17 15.89 -15.27
N MET A 16 4.52 14.61 -15.09
CA MET A 16 3.61 13.50 -15.40
C MET A 16 2.38 13.49 -14.48
N LEU A 17 2.55 13.84 -13.20
CA LEU A 17 1.44 13.97 -12.25
C LEU A 17 0.45 15.07 -12.65
N LEU A 18 0.93 16.19 -13.20
CA LEU A 18 0.08 17.27 -13.71
C LEU A 18 -0.74 16.86 -14.93
N THR A 19 -0.22 15.98 -15.80
CA THR A 19 -0.96 15.49 -16.98
C THR A 19 -2.08 14.52 -16.62
N ILE A 20 -1.96 13.78 -15.49
CA ILE A 20 -3.04 12.92 -14.98
C ILE A 20 -4.18 13.77 -14.40
N LEU A 21 -3.88 14.91 -13.80
CA LEU A 21 -4.88 15.83 -13.24
C LEU A 21 -5.72 16.56 -14.29
N THR A 22 -5.22 16.70 -15.54
CA THR A 22 -5.91 17.42 -16.62
C THR A 22 -6.62 16.50 -17.62
N GLY A 23 -6.39 15.19 -17.56
CA GLY A 23 -7.04 14.20 -18.43
C GLY A 23 -8.38 13.77 -17.87
N CYS A 24 -9.48 14.19 -18.47
CA CYS A 24 -10.87 13.76 -18.31
C CYS A 24 -11.12 12.77 -17.17
N SER A 25 -11.63 13.26 -16.06
CA SER A 25 -12.10 12.46 -14.93
C SER A 25 -13.37 11.66 -15.31
N GLY A 26 -13.20 10.59 -16.04
CA GLY A 26 -14.18 9.51 -16.01
C GLY A 26 -14.14 8.91 -14.61
N GLY A 27 -15.07 9.29 -13.76
CA GLY A 27 -15.46 8.78 -12.44
C GLY A 27 -14.57 7.78 -11.69
N LYS A 28 -13.26 8.03 -11.62
CA LYS A 28 -12.39 7.19 -10.79
C LYS A 28 -12.67 7.48 -9.32
N THR A 29 -12.85 6.43 -8.53
CA THR A 29 -12.99 6.58 -7.08
C THR A 29 -11.67 7.09 -6.48
N GLY A 30 -11.73 7.79 -5.35
CA GLY A 30 -10.52 8.24 -4.64
C GLY A 30 -9.56 7.10 -4.30
N ASP A 31 -10.09 5.88 -4.07
CA ASP A 31 -9.26 4.69 -3.87
C ASP A 31 -8.42 4.38 -5.12
N ARG A 32 -9.04 4.40 -6.29
CA ARG A 32 -8.34 4.12 -7.55
C ARG A 32 -7.28 5.15 -7.88
N LEU A 33 -7.52 6.42 -7.56
CA LEU A 33 -6.52 7.49 -7.74
C LEU A 33 -5.29 7.25 -6.85
N VAL A 34 -5.49 6.89 -5.59
CA VAL A 34 -4.38 6.55 -4.69
C VAL A 34 -3.59 5.36 -5.22
N GLU A 35 -4.25 4.32 -5.72
CA GLU A 35 -3.61 3.15 -6.31
C GLU A 35 -2.77 3.49 -7.53
N GLU A 36 -3.23 4.38 -8.41
CA GLU A 36 -2.48 4.83 -9.59
C GLU A 36 -1.24 5.64 -9.21
N TYR A 37 -1.33 6.50 -8.21
CA TYR A 37 -0.16 7.20 -7.68
C TYR A 37 0.84 6.23 -7.04
N MET A 38 0.36 5.25 -6.27
CA MET A 38 1.23 4.18 -5.72
C MET A 38 1.94 3.43 -6.84
N ALA A 39 1.22 3.03 -7.90
CA ALA A 39 1.80 2.35 -9.04
C ALA A 39 2.89 3.20 -9.74
N THR A 40 2.68 4.51 -9.86
CA THR A 40 3.68 5.42 -10.39
C THR A 40 4.96 5.40 -9.55
N PHE A 41 4.85 5.53 -8.21
CA PHE A 41 6.00 5.47 -7.32
C PHE A 41 6.74 4.12 -7.37
N ILE A 42 6.01 3.01 -7.48
CA ILE A 42 6.60 1.68 -7.59
C ILE A 42 7.36 1.56 -8.93
N SER A 43 6.77 1.99 -10.04
CA SER A 43 7.37 1.88 -11.37
C SER A 43 8.65 2.71 -11.52
N GLU A 44 8.76 3.86 -10.86
CA GLU A 44 9.97 4.68 -10.86
C GLU A 44 11.16 3.98 -10.18
N ASN A 45 10.90 3.04 -9.27
CA ASN A 45 11.91 2.31 -8.52
C ASN A 45 12.11 0.86 -9.00
N SER A 46 11.23 0.35 -9.84
CA SER A 46 11.21 -1.05 -10.30
C SER A 46 10.85 -1.10 -11.78
N VAL A 47 11.80 -0.73 -12.62
CA VAL A 47 11.65 -0.76 -14.08
C VAL A 47 11.28 -2.19 -14.53
N ASP A 48 10.27 -2.31 -15.41
CA ASP A 48 9.78 -3.55 -16.00
C ASP A 48 9.02 -4.51 -15.05
N THR A 49 8.68 -4.08 -13.83
CA THR A 49 7.86 -4.91 -12.95
C THR A 49 6.37 -4.65 -13.19
N PRO A 50 5.58 -5.67 -13.60
CA PRO A 50 4.13 -5.51 -13.78
C PRO A 50 3.45 -5.09 -12.47
N ILE A 51 2.57 -4.09 -12.56
CA ILE A 51 1.81 -3.61 -11.41
C ILE A 51 0.32 -3.79 -11.69
N THR A 52 -0.39 -4.41 -10.77
CA THR A 52 -1.83 -4.61 -10.85
C THR A 52 -2.55 -4.12 -9.59
N HIS A 53 -3.86 -3.91 -9.70
CA HIS A 53 -4.71 -3.45 -8.60
C HIS A 53 -5.73 -4.52 -8.18
N ASP A 54 -5.52 -5.76 -8.60
CA ASP A 54 -6.42 -6.87 -8.31
C ASP A 54 -6.01 -7.55 -7.00
N VAL A 55 -6.52 -6.99 -5.89
CA VAL A 55 -6.38 -7.55 -4.54
C VAL A 55 -7.75 -7.49 -3.85
N PRO A 56 -8.64 -8.45 -4.16
CA PRO A 56 -10.00 -8.44 -3.61
C PRO A 56 -10.03 -8.55 -2.08
N GLU A 57 -9.02 -9.13 -1.47
CA GLU A 57 -8.84 -9.27 -0.02
C GLU A 57 -8.90 -7.94 0.73
N ILE A 58 -8.53 -6.84 0.07
CA ILE A 58 -8.57 -5.50 0.70
C ILE A 58 -9.97 -5.14 1.21
N LYS A 59 -11.02 -5.62 0.54
CA LYS A 59 -12.40 -5.40 1.00
C LYS A 59 -12.64 -6.07 2.34
N THR A 60 -12.25 -7.33 2.48
CA THR A 60 -12.40 -8.07 3.74
C THR A 60 -11.63 -7.42 4.88
N VAL A 61 -10.38 -7.00 4.60
CA VAL A 61 -9.57 -6.27 5.60
C VAL A 61 -10.24 -4.95 6.00
N ALA A 62 -10.77 -4.20 5.04
CA ALA A 62 -11.45 -2.94 5.28
C ALA A 62 -12.75 -3.11 6.09
N ASP A 63 -13.51 -4.16 5.83
CA ASP A 63 -14.73 -4.49 6.57
C ASP A 63 -14.42 -4.86 8.02
N MET A 64 -13.31 -5.57 8.27
CA MET A 64 -12.85 -6.00 9.60
C MET A 64 -12.11 -4.90 10.38
N PHE A 65 -11.65 -3.86 9.73
CA PHE A 65 -10.82 -2.83 10.35
C PHE A 65 -11.57 -2.11 11.49
N GLU A 66 -10.89 -2.00 12.63
CA GLU A 66 -11.33 -1.25 13.80
C GLU A 66 -10.27 -0.21 14.19
N THR A 67 -10.68 0.89 14.80
CA THR A 67 -9.77 1.94 15.27
C THR A 67 -8.76 1.41 16.30
N SER A 68 -9.14 0.38 17.05
CA SER A 68 -8.29 -0.33 18.02
C SER A 68 -7.08 -1.06 17.40
N TRP A 69 -7.04 -1.20 16.06
CA TRP A 69 -5.88 -1.78 15.36
C TRP A 69 -4.68 -0.83 15.33
N LEU A 70 -4.93 0.45 15.58
CA LEU A 70 -3.90 1.48 15.65
C LEU A 70 -3.82 2.05 17.08
N LYS A 71 -2.61 2.38 17.49
CA LYS A 71 -2.35 3.16 18.70
C LYS A 71 -2.61 4.64 18.44
N ALA A 72 -2.56 5.45 19.49
CA ALA A 72 -2.77 6.89 19.39
C ALA A 72 -1.72 7.60 18.50
N ASP A 73 -0.51 7.07 18.42
CA ASP A 73 0.57 7.55 17.56
C ASP A 73 0.46 7.08 16.10
N GLY A 74 -0.56 6.28 15.78
CA GLY A 74 -0.81 5.72 14.45
C GLY A 74 -0.03 4.45 14.13
N SER A 75 0.80 3.94 15.05
CA SER A 75 1.46 2.65 14.88
C SER A 75 0.47 1.49 15.09
N TRP A 76 0.82 0.30 14.57
CA TRP A 76 -0.02 -0.88 14.75
C TRP A 76 -0.11 -1.32 16.21
N ASN A 77 -1.33 -1.61 16.63
CA ASN A 77 -1.65 -2.26 17.92
C ASN A 77 -1.94 -3.75 17.71
N ILE A 78 -1.27 -4.34 16.73
CA ILE A 78 -1.35 -5.77 16.37
C ILE A 78 0.05 -6.35 16.53
N THR A 79 0.17 -7.41 17.31
CA THR A 79 1.43 -8.12 17.47
C THR A 79 1.67 -9.03 16.26
N SER A 80 2.69 -8.71 15.47
CA SER A 80 3.08 -9.51 14.29
C SER A 80 4.20 -10.51 14.63
N GLY A 81 4.41 -11.46 13.72
CA GLY A 81 5.51 -12.43 13.79
C GLY A 81 5.02 -13.89 13.75
N ASN A 82 5.96 -14.81 13.51
CA ASN A 82 5.63 -16.23 13.30
C ASN A 82 4.96 -16.90 14.50
N ASN A 83 5.27 -16.47 15.70
CA ASN A 83 4.73 -17.00 16.96
C ASN A 83 3.63 -16.10 17.55
N SER A 84 3.09 -15.17 16.79
CA SER A 84 2.04 -14.28 17.30
C SER A 84 0.75 -15.06 17.60
N ASN A 85 0.24 -14.84 18.80
CA ASN A 85 -1.07 -15.32 19.21
C ASN A 85 -2.19 -14.27 19.08
N ASP A 86 -1.85 -13.10 18.51
CA ASP A 86 -2.84 -12.04 18.27
C ASP A 86 -3.92 -12.54 17.28
N PRO A 87 -5.19 -12.58 17.69
CA PRO A 87 -6.26 -13.10 16.85
C PRO A 87 -6.47 -12.26 15.59
N LYS A 88 -6.20 -10.95 15.65
CA LYS A 88 -6.30 -10.06 14.49
C LYS A 88 -5.21 -10.39 13.46
N TYR A 89 -3.99 -10.65 13.94
CA TYR A 89 -2.89 -11.07 13.07
C TYR A 89 -3.15 -12.43 12.41
N LYS A 90 -3.71 -13.38 13.15
CA LYS A 90 -4.10 -14.71 12.61
C LYS A 90 -5.16 -14.54 11.51
N ALA A 91 -6.20 -13.75 11.76
CA ALA A 91 -7.23 -13.49 10.76
C ALA A 91 -6.67 -12.84 9.49
N LEU A 92 -5.72 -11.90 9.61
CA LEU A 92 -5.02 -11.33 8.45
C LEU A 92 -4.22 -12.39 7.69
N LYS A 93 -3.53 -13.29 8.40
CA LYS A 93 -2.81 -14.40 7.74
C LYS A 93 -3.75 -15.34 7.00
N ASP A 94 -4.92 -15.62 7.53
CA ASP A 94 -5.92 -16.47 6.88
C ASP A 94 -6.48 -15.80 5.60
N ILE A 95 -6.75 -14.49 5.64
CA ILE A 95 -7.21 -13.72 4.48
C ILE A 95 -6.19 -13.78 3.33
N PHE A 96 -4.91 -13.67 3.64
CA PHE A 96 -3.83 -13.66 2.65
C PHE A 96 -3.13 -15.01 2.51
N ALA A 97 -3.75 -16.12 2.92
CA ALA A 97 -3.11 -17.44 2.96
C ALA A 97 -2.57 -17.90 1.60
N SER A 98 -3.22 -17.50 0.49
CA SER A 98 -2.80 -17.81 -0.88
C SER A 98 -1.44 -17.21 -1.28
N TYR A 99 -0.97 -16.20 -0.55
CA TYR A 99 0.29 -15.49 -0.83
C TYR A 99 1.46 -15.96 0.05
N LYS A 100 1.23 -16.90 0.96
CA LYS A 100 2.13 -17.26 2.06
C LYS A 100 3.56 -17.65 1.62
N ASP A 101 3.68 -18.43 0.56
CA ASP A 101 4.96 -19.08 0.23
C ASP A 101 5.74 -18.37 -0.89
N SER A 102 5.09 -17.44 -1.59
CA SER A 102 5.67 -16.78 -2.76
C SER A 102 5.70 -15.27 -2.71
N CYS A 103 5.10 -14.65 -1.68
CA CYS A 103 4.91 -13.21 -1.67
C CYS A 103 5.35 -12.56 -0.36
N THR A 104 5.75 -11.31 -0.46
CA THR A 104 5.77 -10.39 0.69
C THR A 104 4.46 -9.60 0.68
N VAL A 105 3.70 -9.69 1.78
CA VAL A 105 2.43 -8.99 1.96
C VAL A 105 2.57 -8.00 3.10
N THR A 106 2.39 -6.71 2.80
CA THR A 106 2.46 -5.62 3.78
C THR A 106 1.17 -4.84 3.81
N LEU A 107 0.61 -4.67 5.00
CA LEU A 107 -0.53 -3.79 5.25
C LEU A 107 -0.07 -2.45 5.80
N VAL A 108 -0.76 -1.40 5.37
CA VAL A 108 -0.61 -0.03 5.87
C VAL A 108 -1.99 0.47 6.27
N ALA A 109 -2.08 1.13 7.42
CA ALA A 109 -3.29 1.84 7.81
C ALA A 109 -2.92 3.14 8.53
N PHE A 110 -3.67 4.20 8.25
CA PHE A 110 -3.49 5.49 8.95
C PHE A 110 -4.76 6.33 8.87
N LYS A 111 -4.89 7.23 9.83
CA LYS A 111 -5.95 8.23 9.82
C LYS A 111 -5.69 9.25 8.70
N VAL A 112 -6.74 9.57 7.94
CA VAL A 112 -6.73 10.57 6.87
C VAL A 112 -7.37 11.85 7.40
N ASP A 113 -6.67 12.97 7.22
CA ASP A 113 -7.23 14.28 7.50
C ASP A 113 -7.88 14.86 6.24
N SER A 114 -8.93 15.66 6.42
CA SER A 114 -9.73 16.21 5.31
C SER A 114 -8.96 17.10 4.33
N THR A 115 -7.76 17.52 4.69
CA THR A 115 -6.87 18.34 3.87
C THR A 115 -5.88 17.52 3.04
N GLN A 116 -5.80 16.19 3.26
CA GLN A 116 -4.87 15.32 2.54
C GLN A 116 -5.43 14.95 1.16
N SER A 117 -4.70 15.29 0.12
CA SER A 117 -4.98 14.85 -1.25
C SER A 117 -4.74 13.33 -1.42
N GLU A 118 -5.25 12.75 -2.50
CA GLU A 118 -4.99 11.36 -2.86
C GLU A 118 -3.50 11.10 -3.09
N LEU A 119 -2.78 12.09 -3.63
CA LEU A 119 -1.32 12.02 -3.80
C LEU A 119 -0.61 11.94 -2.45
N ASP A 120 -0.98 12.81 -1.48
CA ASP A 120 -0.40 12.77 -0.13
C ASP A 120 -0.66 11.42 0.54
N GLN A 121 -1.87 10.86 0.35
CA GLN A 121 -2.23 9.56 0.88
C GLN A 121 -1.39 8.45 0.23
N ALA A 122 -1.17 8.47 -1.08
CA ALA A 122 -0.33 7.51 -1.78
C ALA A 122 1.13 7.58 -1.32
N MET A 123 1.68 8.79 -1.21
CA MET A 123 3.03 9.00 -0.67
C MET A 123 3.15 8.42 0.75
N ARG A 124 2.15 8.67 1.60
CA ARG A 124 2.13 8.15 2.96
C ARG A 124 2.04 6.63 3.01
N VAL A 125 1.24 5.99 2.12
CA VAL A 125 1.21 4.53 1.98
C VAL A 125 2.61 4.01 1.67
N MET A 126 3.26 4.56 0.65
CA MET A 126 4.59 4.11 0.21
C MET A 126 5.63 4.26 1.32
N MET A 127 5.70 5.43 1.96
CA MET A 127 6.62 5.66 3.07
C MET A 127 6.34 4.71 4.25
N SER A 128 5.07 4.57 4.63
CA SER A 128 4.69 3.70 5.75
C SER A 128 4.96 2.23 5.45
N SER A 129 4.81 1.76 4.21
CA SER A 129 5.08 0.37 3.85
C SER A 129 6.53 -0.05 4.13
N PHE A 130 7.47 0.87 4.00
CA PHE A 130 8.89 0.61 4.27
C PHE A 130 9.26 0.70 5.76
N TYR A 131 8.63 1.58 6.51
CA TYR A 131 9.08 1.92 7.88
C TYR A 131 8.16 1.41 8.99
N SER A 132 6.88 1.30 8.73
CA SER A 132 5.87 1.02 9.77
C SER A 132 4.75 0.09 9.31
N GLY A 133 4.84 -0.48 8.11
CA GLY A 133 3.86 -1.43 7.61
C GLY A 133 3.78 -2.69 8.48
N LEU A 134 2.60 -3.29 8.57
CA LEU A 134 2.40 -4.57 9.24
C LEU A 134 2.76 -5.71 8.26
N PRO A 135 3.85 -6.44 8.48
CA PRO A 135 4.18 -7.59 7.65
C PRO A 135 3.25 -8.75 7.97
N VAL A 136 2.45 -9.18 7.00
CA VAL A 136 1.59 -10.38 7.10
C VAL A 136 2.37 -11.62 6.69
N TYR A 137 3.03 -11.54 5.54
CA TYR A 137 3.96 -12.53 5.03
C TYR A 137 5.24 -11.85 4.55
N SER A 138 6.36 -12.55 4.69
CA SER A 138 7.66 -12.10 4.16
C SER A 138 8.31 -13.28 3.45
N SER A 139 8.45 -13.18 2.15
CA SER A 139 9.17 -14.12 1.31
C SER A 139 10.37 -13.39 0.69
N GLY A 140 11.46 -14.12 0.45
CA GLY A 140 12.64 -13.60 -0.23
C GLY A 140 12.64 -13.99 -1.71
N GLY A 141 13.40 -13.26 -2.52
CA GLY A 141 13.56 -13.54 -3.93
C GLY A 141 13.53 -12.29 -4.80
N LYS A 142 13.69 -12.48 -6.10
CA LYS A 142 13.55 -11.40 -7.06
C LYS A 142 12.07 -11.08 -7.26
N THR A 143 11.68 -9.83 -7.06
CA THR A 143 10.31 -9.36 -7.35
C THR A 143 10.00 -9.51 -8.83
N THR A 144 8.89 -10.15 -9.15
CA THR A 144 8.43 -10.40 -10.53
C THR A 144 7.15 -9.66 -10.88
N ALA A 145 6.32 -9.33 -9.88
CA ALA A 145 5.14 -8.51 -10.03
C ALA A 145 4.81 -7.80 -8.70
N VAL A 146 4.05 -6.72 -8.79
CA VAL A 146 3.50 -6.03 -7.61
C VAL A 146 2.00 -5.90 -7.76
N LYS A 147 1.27 -6.17 -6.67
CA LYS A 147 -0.16 -5.88 -6.58
C LYS A 147 -0.37 -4.87 -5.46
N CYS A 148 -1.21 -3.88 -5.70
CA CYS A 148 -1.57 -2.91 -4.67
C CYS A 148 -3.04 -2.55 -4.74
N ALA A 149 -3.67 -2.43 -3.59
CA ALA A 149 -5.04 -1.97 -3.47
C ALA A 149 -5.23 -1.13 -2.22
N THR A 150 -6.21 -0.22 -2.26
CA THR A 150 -6.54 0.62 -1.11
C THR A 150 -8.04 0.70 -0.88
N ARG A 151 -8.42 1.05 0.35
CA ARG A 151 -9.79 1.44 0.71
C ARG A 151 -9.76 2.59 1.71
N LEU A 152 -10.66 3.55 1.48
CA LEU A 152 -11.00 4.56 2.48
C LEU A 152 -12.18 4.05 3.30
N VAL A 153 -12.04 3.98 4.60
CA VAL A 153 -13.10 3.57 5.52
C VAL A 153 -13.36 4.64 6.55
N THR A 154 -14.61 4.76 6.98
CA THR A 154 -14.99 5.65 8.08
C THR A 154 -15.32 4.81 9.31
N ARG A 155 -14.69 5.11 10.43
CA ARG A 155 -14.94 4.53 11.75
C ARG A 155 -14.99 5.65 12.79
N GLU A 156 -15.98 5.66 13.65
CA GLU A 156 -16.10 6.66 14.74
C GLU A 156 -15.95 8.11 14.22
N ASN A 157 -16.59 8.44 13.09
CA ASN A 157 -16.53 9.76 12.44
C ASN A 157 -15.11 10.19 12.00
N LYS A 158 -14.19 9.26 11.85
CA LYS A 158 -12.82 9.49 11.35
C LYS A 158 -12.61 8.64 10.11
N SER A 159 -11.88 9.19 9.14
CA SER A 159 -11.50 8.48 7.93
C SER A 159 -10.14 7.81 8.09
N TYR A 160 -10.03 6.59 7.59
CA TYR A 160 -8.79 5.82 7.60
C TYR A 160 -8.52 5.28 6.19
N ARG A 161 -7.29 5.42 5.73
CA ARG A 161 -6.79 4.73 4.54
C ARG A 161 -6.21 3.39 4.96
N ILE A 162 -6.68 2.32 4.34
CA ILE A 162 -6.09 0.99 4.45
C ILE A 162 -5.52 0.64 3.08
N ALA A 163 -4.30 0.15 3.05
CA ALA A 163 -3.65 -0.27 1.83
C ALA A 163 -2.96 -1.62 2.03
N VAL A 164 -2.87 -2.38 0.96
CA VAL A 164 -2.07 -3.59 0.88
C VAL A 164 -1.12 -3.48 -0.30
N ILE A 165 0.12 -3.90 -0.10
CA ILE A 165 1.12 -4.06 -1.15
C ILE A 165 1.62 -5.50 -1.08
N ILE A 166 1.60 -6.17 -2.22
CA ILE A 166 2.01 -7.56 -2.39
C ILE A 166 3.11 -7.58 -3.44
N TYR A 167 4.29 -8.05 -3.04
CA TYR A 167 5.39 -8.32 -3.94
C TYR A 167 5.43 -9.82 -4.22
N ASP A 168 5.16 -10.21 -5.47
CA ASP A 168 5.33 -11.59 -5.93
C ASP A 168 6.83 -11.84 -6.16
N HIS A 169 7.36 -12.95 -5.63
CA HIS A 169 8.76 -13.32 -5.77
C HIS A 169 8.91 -14.63 -6.54
N HIS A 170 9.92 -14.70 -7.41
CA HIS A 170 10.40 -15.98 -7.90
C HIS A 170 11.22 -16.63 -6.80
N ALA A 171 10.97 -17.91 -6.56
CA ALA A 171 11.88 -18.72 -5.73
C ALA A 171 13.29 -18.55 -6.28
N ALA A 172 14.24 -18.20 -5.40
CA ALA A 172 15.64 -18.25 -5.73
C ALA A 172 15.96 -19.72 -6.03
N GLY A 173 16.22 -20.02 -7.32
CA GLY A 173 16.64 -21.34 -7.76
C GLY A 173 18.06 -21.67 -7.26
#